data_4ec26e03d6ba47d0a33bad8ad291954b
#
_entry.id   4ec26e03d6ba47d0a33bad8ad291954b
#
_cell.length_a   1.000
_cell.length_b   1.000
_cell.length_c   1.000
_cell.angle_alpha   90.00
_cell.angle_beta   90.00
_cell.angle_gamma   90.00
#
_symmetry.space_group_name_H-M   'P 1'
#
loop_
_entity.id
_entity.type
_entity.pdbx_description
1 polymer ?
#
loop_
_entity_poly.entity_id
_entity_poly.type
_entity_poly.pdbx_seq_one_letter_code
_entity_poly.pdbx_strand_id
1 'polypeptide(L)'
;MFACGVLYLVSMSLIGSVTHLWQFFIYFGVLLSITQSLAMVPILASVNGWFKQRLGFATGLLWASGGIGAAVVAPGIATLLDAFGWQATFTTIGVIGGGTLTFLTLFFYSKPADINSTAFGSRADDPPEIFRSKEIEGLRLKVFNKAMRRTRAFWNLPTIHGLGCAGHGIVLIYSIPLAIEQGVSLSAASFILALISIFSILGRFMAPIMAERMGGKPVMMAALFVQGITVLVLFWAQDVYAVYIFAVLFGLGFGGEMSAYLVVNRQYFGTGPLATLYGFEMMGALSGHAIATILGGLAIYATGSFNPALVMSMVFSLAGVLVIYSMEPGTSVLIPDWEDSLPAEAKSTPIIASQAVRAALIEQLDSD
;
A
#
# COMPACT_ATOMS: atom_id res chain seq x y z
N MET A 1 0.21 -0.04 17.40
CA MET A 1 0.96 1.21 17.11
C MET A 1 2.08 1.48 18.11
N PHE A 2 1.82 1.53 19.44
CA PHE A 2 2.87 1.78 20.44
C PHE A 2 4.09 0.85 20.31
N ALA A 3 3.85 -0.47 20.26
CA ALA A 3 4.93 -1.45 20.05
C ALA A 3 5.73 -1.20 18.74
N CYS A 4 5.10 -0.62 17.72
CA CYS A 4 5.78 -0.24 16.49
C CYS A 4 6.81 0.87 16.73
N GLY A 5 6.44 1.94 17.46
CA GLY A 5 7.35 3.04 17.76
C GLY A 5 8.57 2.59 18.57
N VAL A 6 8.34 1.76 19.60
CA VAL A 6 9.42 1.17 20.41
C VAL A 6 10.32 0.25 19.57
N LEU A 7 9.71 -0.61 18.75
CA LEU A 7 10.46 -1.54 17.90
C LEU A 7 11.24 -0.81 16.81
N TYR A 8 10.71 0.31 16.28
CA TYR A 8 11.43 1.17 15.35
C TYR A 8 12.69 1.77 15.99
N LEU A 9 12.54 2.34 17.19
CA LEU A 9 13.67 2.88 17.95
C LEU A 9 14.74 1.82 18.18
N VAL A 10 14.34 0.62 18.65
CA VAL A 10 15.28 -0.48 18.90
C VAL A 10 15.96 -0.94 17.61
N SER A 11 15.19 -1.17 16.54
CA SER A 11 15.72 -1.64 15.25
C SER A 11 16.75 -0.68 14.67
N MET A 12 16.42 0.62 14.63
CA MET A 12 17.31 1.64 14.06
C MET A 12 18.56 1.86 14.91
N SER A 13 18.44 1.80 16.24
CA SER A 13 19.60 1.89 17.15
C SER A 13 20.52 0.68 17.00
N LEU A 14 19.96 -0.53 16.85
CA LEU A 14 20.74 -1.74 16.58
C LEU A 14 21.45 -1.68 15.22
N ILE A 15 20.80 -1.12 14.19
CA ILE A 15 21.46 -0.89 12.89
C ILE A 15 22.65 0.02 13.05
N GLY A 16 22.53 1.11 13.84
CA GLY A 16 23.64 2.01 14.14
C GLY A 16 24.82 1.36 14.88
N SER A 17 24.61 0.19 15.50
CA SER A 17 25.64 -0.57 16.24
C SER A 17 26.23 -1.77 15.47
N VAL A 18 25.87 -1.95 14.21
CA VAL A 18 26.29 -3.11 13.38
C VAL A 18 27.81 -3.12 13.19
N THR A 19 28.41 -4.28 13.47
CA THR A 19 29.83 -4.58 13.24
C THR A 19 30.05 -5.70 12.22
N HIS A 20 29.03 -6.53 11.98
CA HIS A 20 29.07 -7.64 11.04
C HIS A 20 27.86 -7.61 10.08
N LEU A 21 28.07 -8.02 8.84
CA LEU A 21 27.04 -7.99 7.78
C LEU A 21 25.75 -8.76 8.14
N TRP A 22 25.87 -9.91 8.82
CA TRP A 22 24.71 -10.71 9.22
C TRP A 22 23.78 -9.95 10.20
N GLN A 23 24.36 -9.10 11.09
CA GLN A 23 23.58 -8.26 12.00
C GLN A 23 22.73 -7.26 11.23
N PHE A 24 23.29 -6.67 10.16
CA PHE A 24 22.55 -5.77 9.28
C PHE A 24 21.34 -6.46 8.65
N PHE A 25 21.50 -7.68 8.14
CA PHE A 25 20.37 -8.44 7.59
C PHE A 25 19.27 -8.72 8.62
N ILE A 26 19.64 -9.01 9.87
CA ILE A 26 18.65 -9.25 10.93
C ILE A 26 17.99 -7.93 11.35
N TYR A 27 18.76 -6.90 11.65
CA TYR A 27 18.21 -5.66 12.21
C TYR A 27 17.44 -4.85 11.17
N PHE A 28 18.00 -4.66 10.00
CA PHE A 28 17.36 -3.96 8.88
C PHE A 28 16.36 -4.85 8.13
N GLY A 29 16.76 -6.06 7.77
CA GLY A 29 15.93 -6.94 6.95
C GLY A 29 14.74 -7.53 7.71
N VAL A 30 14.92 -8.00 8.95
CA VAL A 30 13.85 -8.68 9.70
C VAL A 30 13.16 -7.71 10.66
N LEU A 31 13.91 -7.10 11.57
CA LEU A 31 13.34 -6.35 12.69
C LEU A 31 12.62 -5.08 12.21
N LEU A 32 13.25 -4.32 11.30
CA LEU A 32 12.64 -3.11 10.73
C LEU A 32 11.46 -3.44 9.82
N SER A 33 11.49 -4.57 9.09
CA SER A 33 10.35 -5.02 8.28
C SER A 33 9.13 -5.41 9.12
N ILE A 34 9.34 -6.07 10.27
CA ILE A 34 8.28 -6.34 11.25
C ILE A 34 7.70 -5.03 11.76
N THR A 35 8.55 -4.07 12.08
CA THR A 35 8.13 -2.73 12.55
C THR A 35 7.26 -2.03 11.52
N GLN A 36 7.66 -2.03 10.25
CA GLN A 36 6.91 -1.42 9.16
C GLN A 36 5.52 -2.07 8.98
N SER A 37 5.45 -3.39 9.05
CA SER A 37 4.19 -4.13 8.96
C SER A 37 3.24 -3.80 10.12
N LEU A 38 3.78 -3.68 11.35
CA LEU A 38 3.01 -3.30 12.54
C LEU A 38 2.49 -1.86 12.49
N ALA A 39 3.09 -0.99 11.65
CA ALA A 39 2.58 0.36 11.41
C ALA A 39 1.55 0.38 10.28
N MET A 40 1.90 -0.14 9.11
CA MET A 40 1.12 0.04 7.87
C MET A 40 -0.25 -0.63 7.92
N VAL A 41 -0.33 -1.89 8.37
CA VAL A 41 -1.60 -2.63 8.36
C VAL A 41 -2.67 -1.97 9.25
N PRO A 42 -2.38 -1.55 10.51
CA PRO A 42 -3.35 -0.82 11.32
C PRO A 42 -3.75 0.54 10.72
N ILE A 43 -2.82 1.28 10.11
CA ILE A 43 -3.12 2.56 9.45
C ILE A 43 -4.10 2.35 8.30
N LEU A 44 -3.83 1.40 7.40
CA LEU A 44 -4.71 1.08 6.28
C LEU A 44 -6.10 0.63 6.76
N ALA A 45 -6.15 -0.23 7.78
CA ALA A 45 -7.41 -0.68 8.37
C ALA A 45 -8.20 0.48 9.02
N SER A 46 -7.49 1.40 9.70
CA SER A 46 -8.13 2.57 10.32
C SER A 46 -8.69 3.53 9.28
N VAL A 47 -7.94 3.87 8.23
CA VAL A 47 -8.45 4.72 7.14
C VAL A 47 -9.71 4.12 6.53
N ASN A 48 -9.73 2.81 6.30
CA ASN A 48 -10.94 2.12 5.82
C ASN A 48 -12.13 2.24 6.80
N GLY A 49 -11.90 2.23 8.09
CA GLY A 49 -12.94 2.38 9.13
C GLY A 49 -13.44 3.80 9.33
N TRP A 50 -12.55 4.80 9.21
CA TRP A 50 -12.88 6.22 9.44
C TRP A 50 -13.63 6.87 8.28
N PHE A 51 -13.55 6.32 7.05
CA PHE A 51 -14.14 6.93 5.85
C PHE A 51 -15.16 5.99 5.19
N LYS A 52 -16.45 6.29 5.32
CA LYS A 52 -17.53 5.65 4.55
C LYS A 52 -17.66 6.28 3.17
N GLN A 53 -17.42 7.60 3.06
CA GLN A 53 -17.39 8.35 1.80
C GLN A 53 -16.01 8.97 1.60
N ARG A 54 -15.66 9.27 0.35
CA ARG A 54 -14.38 9.88 -0.05
C ARG A 54 -13.16 9.07 0.39
N LEU A 55 -13.27 7.75 0.42
CA LEU A 55 -12.16 6.85 0.78
C LEU A 55 -10.97 7.06 -0.16
N GLY A 56 -11.22 7.28 -1.45
CA GLY A 56 -10.19 7.57 -2.44
C GLY A 56 -9.36 8.82 -2.09
N PHE A 57 -10.02 9.90 -1.63
CA PHE A 57 -9.31 11.09 -1.19
C PHE A 57 -8.44 10.83 0.06
N ALA A 58 -8.99 10.15 1.07
CA ALA A 58 -8.24 9.82 2.29
C ALA A 58 -7.05 8.91 1.99
N THR A 59 -7.24 7.91 1.14
CA THR A 59 -6.18 6.99 0.69
C THR A 59 -5.12 7.73 -0.12
N GLY A 60 -5.53 8.62 -1.03
CA GLY A 60 -4.63 9.44 -1.82
C GLY A 60 -3.76 10.35 -0.94
N LEU A 61 -4.36 10.98 0.07
CA LEU A 61 -3.63 11.82 1.03
C LEU A 61 -2.65 10.98 1.86
N LEU A 62 -3.06 9.79 2.32
CA LEU A 62 -2.20 8.88 3.07
C LEU A 62 -0.93 8.52 2.28
N TRP A 63 -1.09 8.08 1.04
CA TRP A 63 0.05 7.66 0.22
C TRP A 63 0.91 8.83 -0.29
N ALA A 64 0.29 9.97 -0.61
CA ALA A 64 1.01 11.19 -0.99
C ALA A 64 1.85 11.74 0.17
N SER A 65 1.32 11.71 1.41
CA SER A 65 2.05 12.16 2.59
C SER A 65 3.32 11.34 2.84
N GLY A 66 3.31 10.04 2.55
CA GLY A 66 4.51 9.19 2.61
C GLY A 66 5.61 9.66 1.65
N GLY A 67 5.23 10.04 0.42
CA GLY A 67 6.17 10.57 -0.58
C GLY A 67 6.71 11.96 -0.17
N ILE A 68 5.84 12.84 0.30
CA ILE A 68 6.23 14.18 0.79
C ILE A 68 7.14 14.05 2.02
N GLY A 69 6.80 13.16 2.96
CA GLY A 69 7.61 12.88 4.15
C GLY A 69 9.03 12.45 3.79
N ALA A 70 9.17 11.54 2.84
CA ALA A 70 10.48 11.11 2.34
C ALA A 70 11.28 12.29 1.74
N ALA A 71 10.64 13.13 0.93
CA ALA A 71 11.27 14.30 0.32
C ALA A 71 11.75 15.35 1.35
N VAL A 72 10.98 15.54 2.43
CA VAL A 72 11.32 16.49 3.51
C VAL A 72 12.43 15.95 4.40
N VAL A 73 12.42 14.66 4.71
CA VAL A 73 13.35 14.04 5.66
C VAL A 73 14.70 13.72 5.01
N ALA A 74 14.72 13.38 3.71
CA ALA A 74 15.95 12.95 3.03
C ALA A 74 17.12 13.96 3.10
N PRO A 75 16.94 15.27 2.92
CA PRO A 75 18.04 16.24 3.10
C PRO A 75 18.60 16.26 4.51
N GLY A 76 17.77 16.13 5.54
CA GLY A 76 18.20 16.04 6.92
C GLY A 76 19.02 14.77 7.19
N ILE A 77 18.61 13.64 6.61
CA ILE A 77 19.36 12.38 6.66
C ILE A 77 20.73 12.53 6.01
N ALA A 78 20.80 13.15 4.81
CA ALA A 78 22.05 13.38 4.11
C ALA A 78 23.01 14.24 4.94
N THR A 79 22.51 15.33 5.54
CA THR A 79 23.31 16.21 6.42
C THR A 79 23.85 15.45 7.64
N LEU A 80 23.02 14.61 8.28
CA LEU A 80 23.46 13.79 9.41
C LEU A 80 24.52 12.77 8.99
N LEU A 81 24.35 12.17 7.81
CA LEU A 81 25.26 11.18 7.27
C LEU A 81 26.64 11.79 6.99
N ASP A 82 26.67 12.96 6.39
CA ASP A 82 27.91 13.69 6.08
C ASP A 82 28.63 14.17 7.34
N ALA A 83 27.89 14.64 8.36
CA ALA A 83 28.45 15.20 9.56
C ALA A 83 28.89 14.15 10.60
N PHE A 84 28.15 13.06 10.76
CA PHE A 84 28.29 12.12 11.86
C PHE A 84 28.48 10.65 11.42
N GLY A 85 28.45 10.37 10.13
CA GLY A 85 28.52 9.02 9.57
C GLY A 85 27.24 8.21 9.77
N TRP A 86 27.21 7.00 9.19
CA TRP A 86 26.00 6.20 9.10
C TRP A 86 25.51 5.65 10.44
N GLN A 87 26.41 5.27 11.37
CA GLN A 87 26.05 4.71 12.68
C GLN A 87 25.24 5.71 13.51
N ALA A 88 25.80 6.92 13.64
CA ALA A 88 25.13 8.00 14.38
C ALA A 88 23.82 8.43 13.68
N THR A 89 23.80 8.45 12.35
CA THR A 89 22.60 8.76 11.57
C THR A 89 21.47 7.77 11.86
N PHE A 90 21.71 6.46 11.77
CA PHE A 90 20.69 5.46 12.07
C PHE A 90 20.18 5.56 13.51
N THR A 91 21.08 5.73 14.47
CA THR A 91 20.71 5.89 15.89
C THR A 91 19.86 7.15 16.10
N THR A 92 20.26 8.29 15.53
CA THR A 92 19.52 9.56 15.63
C THR A 92 18.11 9.44 15.02
N ILE A 93 18.00 8.87 13.82
CA ILE A 93 16.71 8.64 13.16
C ILE A 93 15.86 7.66 13.98
N GLY A 94 16.47 6.64 14.57
CA GLY A 94 15.80 5.70 15.47
C GLY A 94 15.18 6.39 16.68
N VAL A 95 15.95 7.25 17.35
CA VAL A 95 15.47 7.99 18.52
C VAL A 95 14.39 9.00 18.16
N ILE A 96 14.63 9.84 17.15
CA ILE A 96 13.65 10.86 16.73
C ILE A 96 12.41 10.20 16.13
N GLY A 97 12.57 9.29 15.18
CA GLY A 97 11.45 8.63 14.49
C GLY A 97 10.66 7.71 15.42
N GLY A 98 11.34 6.88 16.21
CA GLY A 98 10.69 5.99 17.18
C GLY A 98 10.00 6.76 18.31
N GLY A 99 10.63 7.84 18.81
CA GLY A 99 10.02 8.75 19.79
C GLY A 99 8.78 9.43 19.22
N THR A 100 8.87 9.98 18.00
CA THR A 100 7.73 10.61 17.32
C THR A 100 6.61 9.62 17.07
N LEU A 101 6.90 8.41 16.54
CA LEU A 101 5.90 7.37 16.33
C LEU A 101 5.22 6.98 17.65
N THR A 102 6.00 6.78 18.71
CA THR A 102 5.46 6.44 20.04
C THR A 102 4.56 7.56 20.57
N PHE A 103 4.98 8.81 20.47
CA PHE A 103 4.19 9.97 20.86
C PHE A 103 2.88 10.08 20.07
N LEU A 104 2.93 9.91 18.76
CA LEU A 104 1.75 9.97 17.90
C LEU A 104 0.72 8.87 18.22
N THR A 105 1.17 7.74 18.81
CA THR A 105 0.20 6.69 19.20
C THR A 105 -0.75 7.10 20.30
N LEU A 106 -0.43 8.13 21.08
CA LEU A 106 -1.33 8.68 22.10
C LEU A 106 -2.56 9.34 21.49
N PHE A 107 -2.47 9.76 20.23
CA PHE A 107 -3.54 10.42 19.47
C PHE A 107 -4.16 9.50 18.42
N PHE A 108 -3.71 8.26 18.33
CA PHE A 108 -4.17 7.33 17.31
C PHE A 108 -5.35 6.50 17.81
N TYR A 109 -6.50 6.71 17.20
CA TYR A 109 -7.72 5.93 17.42
C TYR A 109 -7.99 5.04 16.22
N SER A 110 -8.14 3.74 16.45
CA SER A 110 -8.33 2.76 15.38
C SER A 110 -9.70 2.85 14.72
N LYS A 111 -10.72 3.22 15.51
CA LYS A 111 -12.13 3.31 15.08
C LYS A 111 -12.75 4.61 15.57
N PRO A 112 -13.72 5.17 14.84
CA PRO A 112 -14.49 6.34 15.32
C PRO A 112 -15.17 6.10 16.67
N ALA A 113 -15.67 4.89 16.91
CA ALA A 113 -16.30 4.51 18.16
C ALA A 113 -15.38 4.63 19.38
N ASP A 114 -14.05 4.53 19.23
CA ASP A 114 -13.09 4.69 20.32
C ASP A 114 -13.15 6.07 20.99
N ILE A 115 -13.70 7.08 20.28
CA ILE A 115 -13.91 8.46 20.75
C ILE A 115 -15.37 8.91 20.68
N ASN A 116 -16.31 7.97 20.69
CA ASN A 116 -17.76 8.24 20.59
C ASN A 116 -18.11 9.10 19.34
N SER A 117 -17.40 8.91 18.23
CA SER A 117 -17.60 9.58 16.96
C SER A 117 -18.15 8.61 15.92
N THR A 118 -18.61 9.14 14.79
CA THR A 118 -19.03 8.35 13.62
C THR A 118 -18.07 8.50 12.48
N ALA A 119 -18.00 7.49 11.59
CA ALA A 119 -17.16 7.55 10.41
C ALA A 119 -17.59 8.69 9.47
N PHE A 120 -16.63 9.31 8.79
CA PHE A 120 -16.91 10.38 7.84
C PHE A 120 -17.84 9.88 6.72
N GLY A 121 -18.95 10.60 6.51
CA GLY A 121 -19.99 10.20 5.55
C GLY A 121 -20.98 9.18 6.07
N SER A 122 -21.04 8.91 7.38
CA SER A 122 -22.13 8.17 8.00
C SER A 122 -23.45 8.94 7.86
N ARG A 123 -24.53 8.20 7.63
CA ARG A 123 -25.90 8.73 7.59
C ARG A 123 -26.57 8.56 8.94
N ALA A 124 -27.62 9.33 9.21
CA ALA A 124 -28.36 9.25 10.47
C ALA A 124 -29.07 7.88 10.66
N ASP A 125 -29.40 7.24 9.56
CA ASP A 125 -30.04 5.91 9.48
C ASP A 125 -29.04 4.74 9.44
N ASP A 126 -27.73 5.02 9.42
CA ASP A 126 -26.73 3.97 9.51
C ASP A 126 -26.82 3.26 10.87
N PRO A 127 -26.73 1.92 10.91
CA PRO A 127 -26.72 1.21 12.18
C PRO A 127 -25.56 1.68 13.05
N PRO A 128 -25.79 1.87 14.37
CA PRO A 128 -24.75 2.29 15.29
C PRO A 128 -23.59 1.30 15.30
N GLU A 129 -22.38 1.80 15.44
CA GLU A 129 -21.21 0.95 15.58
C GLU A 129 -21.27 0.22 16.92
N ILE A 130 -21.37 -1.10 16.89
CA ILE A 130 -21.56 -1.93 18.10
C ILE A 130 -20.19 -2.30 18.65
N PHE A 131 -19.92 -1.95 19.91
CA PHE A 131 -18.78 -2.49 20.64
C PHE A 131 -18.95 -4.00 20.86
N ARG A 132 -18.00 -4.77 20.35
CA ARG A 132 -17.98 -6.23 20.46
C ARG A 132 -16.82 -6.70 21.32
N SER A 133 -17.01 -7.83 22.01
CA SER A 133 -15.90 -8.48 22.70
C SER A 133 -14.82 -8.95 21.72
N LYS A 134 -13.60 -9.16 22.23
CA LYS A 134 -12.48 -9.66 21.40
C LYS A 134 -12.79 -11.03 20.78
N GLU A 135 -13.57 -11.86 21.46
CA GLU A 135 -13.99 -13.18 21.00
C GLU A 135 -14.90 -13.06 19.79
N ILE A 136 -15.89 -12.17 19.84
CA ILE A 136 -16.81 -11.90 18.73
C ILE A 136 -16.07 -11.30 17.54
N GLU A 137 -15.19 -10.31 17.77
CA GLU A 137 -14.36 -9.74 16.69
C GLU A 137 -13.43 -10.81 16.06
N GLY A 138 -12.87 -11.71 16.87
CA GLY A 138 -12.07 -12.84 16.40
C GLY A 138 -12.88 -13.82 15.54
N LEU A 139 -14.13 -14.12 15.95
CA LEU A 139 -15.04 -14.95 15.17
C LEU A 139 -15.41 -14.31 13.84
N ARG A 140 -15.76 -13.03 13.83
CA ARG A 140 -16.04 -12.25 12.60
C ARG A 140 -14.86 -12.29 11.65
N LEU A 141 -13.67 -12.02 12.15
CA LEU A 141 -12.43 -12.06 11.35
C LEU A 141 -12.20 -13.45 10.74
N LYS A 142 -12.41 -14.52 11.52
CA LYS A 142 -12.25 -15.90 11.05
C LYS A 142 -13.24 -16.25 9.94
N VAL A 143 -14.51 -15.91 10.11
CA VAL A 143 -15.55 -16.19 9.12
C VAL A 143 -15.34 -15.38 7.85
N PHE A 144 -15.05 -14.09 7.98
CA PHE A 144 -14.77 -13.20 6.86
C PHE A 144 -13.56 -13.68 6.07
N ASN A 145 -12.45 -13.99 6.74
CA ASN A 145 -11.25 -14.50 6.09
C ASN A 145 -11.49 -15.83 5.36
N LYS A 146 -12.33 -16.70 5.93
CA LYS A 146 -12.70 -17.97 5.28
C LYS A 146 -13.50 -17.73 3.99
N ALA A 147 -14.43 -16.77 3.99
CA ALA A 147 -15.20 -16.41 2.82
C ALA A 147 -14.31 -15.74 1.76
N MET A 148 -13.52 -14.75 2.16
CA MET A 148 -12.64 -13.97 1.29
C MET A 148 -11.61 -14.83 0.56
N ARG A 149 -10.95 -15.77 1.27
CA ARG A 149 -9.94 -16.68 0.68
C ARG A 149 -10.48 -17.64 -0.38
N ARG A 150 -11.80 -17.78 -0.51
CA ARG A 150 -12.46 -18.58 -1.55
C ARG A 150 -12.62 -17.83 -2.86
N THR A 151 -12.43 -16.52 -2.86
CA THR A 151 -12.53 -15.67 -4.06
C THR A 151 -11.19 -15.64 -4.80
N ARG A 152 -11.23 -15.45 -6.11
CA ARG A 152 -10.03 -15.24 -6.93
C ARG A 152 -9.37 -13.90 -6.60
N ALA A 153 -10.18 -12.88 -6.34
CA ALA A 153 -9.71 -11.55 -6.00
C ALA A 153 -8.74 -11.55 -4.80
N PHE A 154 -9.01 -12.37 -3.77
CA PHE A 154 -8.11 -12.48 -2.61
C PHE A 154 -6.67 -12.88 -2.97
N TRP A 155 -6.49 -13.80 -3.91
CA TRP A 155 -5.16 -14.27 -4.31
C TRP A 155 -4.55 -13.40 -5.41
N ASN A 156 -5.39 -12.83 -6.27
CA ASN A 156 -4.93 -11.98 -7.36
C ASN A 156 -4.40 -10.64 -6.84
N LEU A 157 -5.03 -10.01 -5.85
CA LEU A 157 -4.61 -8.70 -5.34
C LEU A 157 -3.17 -8.69 -4.79
N PRO A 158 -2.73 -9.60 -3.89
CA PRO A 158 -1.34 -9.70 -3.50
C PRO A 158 -0.39 -10.02 -4.66
N THR A 159 -0.84 -10.84 -5.62
CA THR A 159 -0.05 -11.18 -6.81
C THR A 159 0.16 -9.96 -7.71
N ILE A 160 -0.90 -9.17 -7.94
CA ILE A 160 -0.83 -7.92 -8.71
C ILE A 160 0.13 -6.94 -8.04
N HIS A 161 0.01 -6.77 -6.72
CA HIS A 161 0.89 -5.89 -5.96
C HIS A 161 2.34 -6.36 -6.02
N GLY A 162 2.58 -7.68 -5.91
CA GLY A 162 3.91 -8.26 -6.07
C GLY A 162 4.49 -8.03 -7.47
N LEU A 163 3.70 -8.21 -8.52
CA LEU A 163 4.11 -7.97 -9.90
C LEU A 163 4.38 -6.49 -10.19
N GLY A 164 3.52 -5.60 -9.69
CA GLY A 164 3.73 -4.15 -9.80
C GLY A 164 5.01 -3.71 -9.10
N CYS A 165 5.21 -4.15 -7.85
CA CYS A 165 6.43 -3.88 -7.08
C CYS A 165 7.69 -4.51 -7.70
N ALA A 166 7.58 -5.68 -8.31
CA ALA A 166 8.66 -6.30 -9.06
C ALA A 166 9.07 -5.43 -10.26
N GLY A 167 8.09 -4.92 -11.01
CA GLY A 167 8.34 -4.06 -12.16
C GLY A 167 9.03 -2.76 -11.78
N HIS A 168 8.46 -1.99 -10.85
CA HIS A 168 9.05 -0.70 -10.49
C HIS A 168 10.32 -0.82 -9.65
N GLY A 169 10.50 -1.89 -8.87
CA GLY A 169 11.70 -2.12 -8.09
C GLY A 169 12.96 -2.18 -8.94
N ILE A 170 12.91 -2.86 -10.08
CA ILE A 170 14.01 -2.90 -11.04
C ILE A 170 14.33 -1.49 -11.55
N VAL A 171 13.34 -0.73 -11.99
CA VAL A 171 13.54 0.61 -12.53
C VAL A 171 14.11 1.55 -11.47
N LEU A 172 13.58 1.57 -10.26
CA LEU A 172 14.06 2.47 -9.20
C LEU A 172 15.53 2.24 -8.84
N ILE A 173 16.01 1.00 -8.94
CA ILE A 173 17.38 0.66 -8.57
C ILE A 173 18.34 0.83 -9.74
N TYR A 174 17.94 0.44 -10.95
CA TYR A 174 18.86 0.34 -12.09
C TYR A 174 18.76 1.51 -13.07
N SER A 175 17.79 2.43 -12.97
CA SER A 175 17.63 3.55 -13.91
C SER A 175 18.80 4.54 -13.90
N ILE A 176 19.39 4.84 -12.74
CA ILE A 176 20.56 5.73 -12.67
C ILE A 176 21.81 5.07 -13.25
N PRO A 177 22.21 3.84 -12.82
CA PRO A 177 23.32 3.15 -13.45
C PRO A 177 23.18 2.99 -14.97
N LEU A 178 21.99 2.66 -15.45
CA LEU A 178 21.69 2.57 -16.88
C LEU A 178 21.91 3.90 -17.60
N ALA A 179 21.39 5.00 -17.07
CA ALA A 179 21.53 6.31 -17.67
C ALA A 179 23.02 6.74 -17.76
N ILE A 180 23.79 6.45 -16.71
CA ILE A 180 25.24 6.72 -16.69
C ILE A 180 25.97 5.88 -17.75
N GLU A 181 25.61 4.60 -17.92
CA GLU A 181 26.19 3.75 -18.96
C GLU A 181 25.91 4.29 -20.37
N GLN A 182 24.74 4.90 -20.57
CA GLN A 182 24.35 5.54 -21.82
C GLN A 182 24.99 6.95 -22.03
N GLY A 183 25.87 7.37 -21.11
CA GLY A 183 26.61 8.65 -21.23
C GLY A 183 25.89 9.85 -20.60
N VAL A 184 24.77 9.64 -19.90
CA VAL A 184 24.08 10.70 -19.16
C VAL A 184 24.90 11.07 -17.91
N SER A 185 25.10 12.36 -17.64
CA SER A 185 25.82 12.81 -16.44
C SER A 185 25.14 12.35 -15.15
N LEU A 186 25.91 12.12 -14.09
CA LEU A 186 25.37 11.70 -12.79
C LEU A 186 24.29 12.67 -12.27
N SER A 187 24.48 13.98 -12.46
CA SER A 187 23.51 15.00 -12.06
C SER A 187 22.18 14.84 -12.82
N ALA A 188 22.22 14.68 -14.14
CA ALA A 188 21.02 14.47 -14.96
C ALA A 188 20.36 13.12 -14.68
N ALA A 189 21.15 12.05 -14.45
CA ALA A 189 20.64 10.74 -14.08
C ALA A 189 19.94 10.77 -12.71
N SER A 190 20.47 11.48 -11.73
CA SER A 190 19.84 11.65 -10.41
C SER A 190 18.50 12.39 -10.49
N PHE A 191 18.36 13.31 -11.46
CA PHE A 191 17.11 14.03 -11.69
C PHE A 191 15.98 13.10 -12.20
N ILE A 192 16.30 11.97 -12.82
CA ILE A 192 15.33 10.94 -13.22
C ILE A 192 14.55 10.44 -12.00
N LEU A 193 15.22 10.05 -10.91
CA LEU A 193 14.55 9.60 -9.69
C LEU A 193 13.74 10.70 -9.02
N ALA A 194 14.22 11.95 -9.08
CA ALA A 194 13.46 13.10 -8.59
C ALA A 194 12.14 13.25 -9.34
N LEU A 195 12.16 13.19 -10.68
CA LEU A 195 10.94 13.23 -11.49
C LEU A 195 10.01 12.05 -11.21
N ILE A 196 10.53 10.82 -11.18
CA ILE A 196 9.74 9.63 -10.83
C ILE A 196 9.07 9.85 -9.47
N SER A 197 9.80 10.35 -8.47
CA SER A 197 9.28 10.58 -7.12
C SER A 197 8.18 11.62 -7.09
N ILE A 198 8.38 12.78 -7.71
CA ILE A 198 7.40 13.88 -7.76
C ILE A 198 6.11 13.41 -8.45
N PHE A 199 6.22 12.80 -9.62
CA PHE A 199 5.05 12.33 -10.36
C PHE A 199 4.39 11.11 -9.72
N SER A 200 5.16 10.30 -8.96
CA SER A 200 4.56 9.23 -8.16
C SER A 200 3.69 9.75 -7.02
N ILE A 201 4.05 10.88 -6.40
CA ILE A 201 3.18 11.53 -5.40
C ILE A 201 1.86 11.94 -6.03
N LEU A 202 1.89 12.53 -7.22
CA LEU A 202 0.70 12.88 -7.97
C LEU A 202 -0.15 11.63 -8.33
N GLY A 203 0.50 10.57 -8.84
CA GLY A 203 -0.16 9.31 -9.12
C GLY A 203 -0.82 8.68 -7.89
N ARG A 204 -0.11 8.67 -6.75
CA ARG A 204 -0.62 8.19 -5.45
C ARG A 204 -1.83 8.95 -4.95
N PHE A 205 -1.88 10.25 -5.20
CA PHE A 205 -3.02 11.07 -4.81
C PHE A 205 -4.21 10.87 -5.75
N MET A 206 -3.97 10.87 -7.05
CA MET A 206 -5.05 10.86 -8.06
C MET A 206 -5.70 9.48 -8.24
N ALA A 207 -4.91 8.40 -8.25
CA ALA A 207 -5.43 7.08 -8.62
C ALA A 207 -6.50 6.53 -7.66
N PRO A 208 -6.42 6.66 -6.31
CA PRO A 208 -7.50 6.24 -5.43
C PRO A 208 -8.79 7.04 -5.64
N ILE A 209 -8.68 8.33 -5.95
CA ILE A 209 -9.84 9.19 -6.26
C ILE A 209 -10.50 8.74 -7.57
N MET A 210 -9.69 8.45 -8.59
CA MET A 210 -10.18 7.92 -9.85
C MET A 210 -10.79 6.52 -9.68
N ALA A 211 -10.15 5.66 -8.87
CA ALA A 211 -10.66 4.32 -8.57
C ALA A 211 -12.02 4.35 -7.85
N GLU A 212 -12.25 5.33 -6.98
CA GLU A 212 -13.54 5.53 -6.31
C GLU A 212 -14.64 5.95 -7.30
N ARG A 213 -14.30 6.75 -8.32
CA ARG A 213 -15.27 7.31 -9.30
C ARG A 213 -15.50 6.39 -10.51
N MET A 214 -14.45 5.80 -11.03
CA MET A 214 -14.44 5.06 -12.31
C MET A 214 -14.36 3.55 -12.13
N GLY A 215 -14.14 3.08 -10.88
CA GLY A 215 -13.85 1.70 -10.56
C GLY A 215 -12.35 1.42 -10.42
N GLY A 216 -11.98 0.58 -9.47
CA GLY A 216 -10.58 0.29 -9.17
C GLY A 216 -9.89 -0.53 -10.25
N LYS A 217 -10.59 -1.52 -10.82
CA LYS A 217 -10.03 -2.42 -11.84
C LYS A 217 -9.45 -1.67 -13.05
N PRO A 218 -10.20 -0.77 -13.77
CA PRO A 218 -9.64 -0.05 -14.91
C PRO A 218 -8.51 0.91 -14.53
N VAL A 219 -8.57 1.55 -13.36
CA VAL A 219 -7.53 2.49 -12.91
C VAL A 219 -6.22 1.74 -12.63
N MET A 220 -6.27 0.60 -11.94
CA MET A 220 -5.07 -0.22 -11.69
C MET A 220 -4.51 -0.81 -12.98
N MET A 221 -5.37 -1.25 -13.91
CA MET A 221 -4.92 -1.72 -15.23
C MET A 221 -4.16 -0.62 -15.98
N ALA A 222 -4.72 0.60 -16.03
CA ALA A 222 -4.07 1.73 -16.68
C ALA A 222 -2.74 2.09 -16.01
N ALA A 223 -2.69 2.12 -14.68
CA ALA A 223 -1.48 2.44 -13.93
C ALA A 223 -0.36 1.43 -14.21
N LEU A 224 -0.64 0.12 -14.11
CA LEU A 224 0.34 -0.94 -14.42
C LEU A 224 0.73 -0.99 -15.89
N PHE A 225 -0.22 -0.73 -16.80
CA PHE A 225 0.08 -0.65 -18.22
C PHE A 225 1.05 0.51 -18.52
N VAL A 226 0.76 1.70 -17.99
CA VAL A 226 1.64 2.86 -18.13
C VAL A 226 3.01 2.58 -17.52
N GLN A 227 3.06 2.01 -16.30
CA GLN A 227 4.30 1.60 -15.66
C GLN A 227 5.13 0.66 -16.54
N GLY A 228 4.51 -0.38 -17.11
CA GLY A 228 5.22 -1.37 -17.91
C GLY A 228 5.63 -0.88 -19.28
N ILE A 229 4.72 -0.23 -20.03
CA ILE A 229 4.97 0.17 -21.41
C ILE A 229 6.01 1.29 -21.51
N THR A 230 6.05 2.20 -20.55
CA THR A 230 7.01 3.31 -20.55
C THR A 230 8.46 2.85 -20.42
N VAL A 231 8.72 1.68 -19.85
CA VAL A 231 10.06 1.09 -19.76
C VAL A 231 10.67 0.87 -21.15
N LEU A 232 9.84 0.70 -22.21
CA LEU A 232 10.33 0.61 -23.59
C LEU A 232 11.21 1.79 -23.98
N VAL A 233 10.94 2.99 -23.47
CA VAL A 233 11.71 4.19 -23.78
C VAL A 233 13.18 4.00 -23.39
N LEU A 234 13.46 3.27 -22.30
CA LEU A 234 14.83 3.10 -21.80
C LEU A 234 15.73 2.24 -22.71
N PHE A 235 15.16 1.46 -23.63
CA PHE A 235 15.95 0.68 -24.58
C PHE A 235 16.62 1.53 -25.67
N TRP A 236 16.05 2.70 -26.00
CA TRP A 236 16.51 3.57 -27.08
C TRP A 236 16.80 5.00 -26.65
N ALA A 237 16.62 5.30 -25.36
CA ALA A 237 16.76 6.66 -24.84
C ALA A 237 18.25 7.04 -24.68
N GLN A 238 18.88 7.43 -25.75
CA GLN A 238 20.18 8.13 -25.73
C GLN A 238 20.02 9.64 -25.48
N ASP A 239 18.79 10.14 -25.53
CA ASP A 239 18.45 11.53 -25.27
C ASP A 239 17.87 11.65 -23.82
N VAL A 240 18.45 12.56 -23.05
CA VAL A 240 18.03 12.86 -21.68
C VAL A 240 16.57 13.30 -21.59
N TYR A 241 16.04 13.98 -22.61
CA TYR A 241 14.63 14.40 -22.63
C TYR A 241 13.67 13.20 -22.74
N ALA A 242 14.02 12.19 -23.54
CA ALA A 242 13.23 10.96 -23.61
C ALA A 242 13.18 10.24 -22.26
N VAL A 243 14.31 10.20 -21.54
CA VAL A 243 14.40 9.62 -20.20
C VAL A 243 13.58 10.42 -19.18
N TYR A 244 13.52 11.75 -19.31
CA TYR A 244 12.67 12.58 -18.43
C TYR A 244 11.18 12.36 -18.70
N ILE A 245 10.78 12.26 -19.98
CA ILE A 245 9.39 11.89 -20.35
C ILE A 245 9.03 10.53 -19.76
N PHE A 246 9.93 9.55 -19.92
CA PHE A 246 9.79 8.25 -19.25
C PHE A 246 9.57 8.41 -17.75
N ALA A 247 10.42 9.18 -17.06
CA ALA A 247 10.36 9.35 -15.60
C ALA A 247 9.02 9.94 -15.13
N VAL A 248 8.48 10.90 -15.87
CA VAL A 248 7.16 11.49 -15.60
C VAL A 248 6.06 10.45 -15.74
N LEU A 249 5.99 9.77 -16.88
CA LEU A 249 4.91 8.80 -17.16
C LEU A 249 5.02 7.57 -16.26
N PHE A 250 6.23 7.04 -16.09
CA PHE A 250 6.51 5.93 -15.19
C PHE A 250 6.14 6.27 -13.75
N GLY A 251 6.51 7.48 -13.28
CA GLY A 251 6.17 7.96 -11.95
C GLY A 251 4.66 7.98 -11.69
N LEU A 252 3.87 8.48 -12.64
CA LEU A 252 2.40 8.47 -12.56
C LEU A 252 1.85 7.03 -12.47
N GLY A 253 2.33 6.12 -13.31
CA GLY A 253 1.92 4.72 -13.32
C GLY A 253 2.29 4.01 -12.02
N PHE A 254 3.53 4.11 -11.58
CA PHE A 254 4.06 3.58 -10.33
C PHE A 254 3.28 4.07 -9.10
N GLY A 255 3.07 5.38 -9.01
CA GLY A 255 2.32 5.96 -7.90
C GLY A 255 0.87 5.51 -7.88
N GLY A 256 0.24 5.42 -9.05
CA GLY A 256 -1.14 5.00 -9.21
C GLY A 256 -1.36 3.54 -8.85
N GLU A 257 -0.46 2.65 -9.25
CA GLU A 257 -0.50 1.23 -8.93
C GLU A 257 -0.44 1.01 -7.41
N MET A 258 0.52 1.63 -6.72
CA MET A 258 0.72 1.42 -5.28
C MET A 258 -0.45 1.85 -4.40
N SER A 259 -1.25 2.82 -4.82
CA SER A 259 -2.16 3.54 -3.91
C SER A 259 -3.62 3.12 -4.00
N ALA A 260 -4.05 2.45 -5.06
CA ALA A 260 -5.47 2.17 -5.31
C ALA A 260 -6.06 1.02 -4.47
N TYR A 261 -5.23 0.19 -3.81
CA TYR A 261 -5.65 -1.06 -3.16
C TYR A 261 -6.73 -0.90 -2.09
N LEU A 262 -6.69 0.15 -1.26
CA LEU A 262 -7.75 0.35 -0.25
C LEU A 262 -9.13 0.49 -0.88
N VAL A 263 -9.23 1.26 -1.96
CA VAL A 263 -10.49 1.48 -2.67
C VAL A 263 -10.93 0.19 -3.36
N VAL A 264 -10.01 -0.50 -4.03
CA VAL A 264 -10.25 -1.77 -4.72
C VAL A 264 -10.73 -2.83 -3.74
N ASN A 265 -10.07 -2.99 -2.61
CA ASN A 265 -10.42 -3.94 -1.57
C ASN A 265 -11.84 -3.71 -1.04
N ARG A 266 -12.20 -2.44 -0.85
CA ARG A 266 -13.55 -2.08 -0.44
C ARG A 266 -14.60 -2.37 -1.51
N GLN A 267 -14.27 -2.17 -2.79
CA GLN A 267 -15.18 -2.50 -3.90
C GLN A 267 -15.44 -4.01 -3.98
N TYR A 268 -14.42 -4.85 -3.74
CA TYR A 268 -14.57 -6.31 -3.80
C TYR A 268 -15.13 -6.94 -2.52
N PHE A 269 -14.80 -6.41 -1.35
CA PHE A 269 -15.10 -7.08 -0.07
C PHE A 269 -15.95 -6.24 0.90
N GLY A 270 -16.35 -5.04 0.51
CA GLY A 270 -17.16 -4.17 1.34
C GLY A 270 -16.40 -3.62 2.55
N THR A 271 -17.15 -3.36 3.64
CA THR A 271 -16.63 -2.76 4.88
C THR A 271 -16.19 -3.79 5.93
N GLY A 272 -15.93 -5.03 5.52
CA GLY A 272 -15.49 -6.10 6.41
C GLY A 272 -14.08 -5.89 6.98
N PRO A 273 -13.60 -6.80 7.85
CA PRO A 273 -12.28 -6.71 8.49
C PRO A 273 -11.14 -7.08 7.52
N LEU A 274 -10.67 -6.11 6.72
CA LEU A 274 -9.72 -6.27 5.62
C LEU A 274 -8.24 -6.38 6.04
N ALA A 275 -7.91 -6.29 7.33
CA ALA A 275 -6.52 -6.29 7.81
C ALA A 275 -5.68 -7.49 7.31
N THR A 276 -6.29 -8.66 7.21
CA THR A 276 -5.63 -9.87 6.69
C THR A 276 -5.25 -9.70 5.22
N LEU A 277 -6.14 -9.14 4.39
CA LEU A 277 -5.87 -8.89 2.97
C LEU A 277 -4.73 -7.88 2.81
N TYR A 278 -4.76 -6.78 3.57
CA TYR A 278 -3.66 -5.81 3.56
C TYR A 278 -2.31 -6.43 3.91
N GLY A 279 -2.30 -7.35 4.89
CA GLY A 279 -1.09 -8.10 5.23
C GLY A 279 -0.56 -8.95 4.07
N PHE A 280 -1.43 -9.65 3.37
CA PHE A 280 -1.06 -10.45 2.18
C PHE A 280 -0.61 -9.56 1.02
N GLU A 281 -1.24 -8.42 0.79
CA GLU A 281 -0.83 -7.45 -0.23
C GLU A 281 0.57 -6.88 0.06
N MET A 282 0.85 -6.49 1.30
CA MET A 282 2.17 -6.02 1.70
C MET A 282 3.24 -7.12 1.58
N MET A 283 2.90 -8.36 1.91
CA MET A 283 3.81 -9.48 1.71
C MET A 283 4.10 -9.70 0.22
N GLY A 284 3.08 -9.65 -0.64
CA GLY A 284 3.24 -9.71 -2.09
C GLY A 284 4.15 -8.60 -2.61
N ALA A 285 3.87 -7.35 -2.23
CA ALA A 285 4.63 -6.17 -2.62
C ALA A 285 6.12 -6.28 -2.28
N LEU A 286 6.42 -6.54 -1.01
CA LEU A 286 7.81 -6.61 -0.52
C LEU A 286 8.57 -7.81 -1.13
N SER A 287 7.91 -8.96 -1.24
CA SER A 287 8.51 -10.15 -1.87
C SER A 287 8.78 -9.90 -3.35
N GLY A 288 7.82 -9.35 -4.09
CA GLY A 288 7.98 -9.01 -5.51
C GLY A 288 9.13 -8.03 -5.74
N HIS A 289 9.18 -6.96 -4.96
CA HIS A 289 10.25 -5.97 -5.02
C HIS A 289 11.63 -6.59 -4.77
N ALA A 290 11.78 -7.35 -3.69
CA ALA A 290 13.05 -7.98 -3.32
C ALA A 290 13.52 -9.01 -4.35
N ILE A 291 12.64 -9.93 -4.75
CA ILE A 291 12.97 -11.00 -5.71
C ILE A 291 13.35 -10.40 -7.07
N ALA A 292 12.56 -9.47 -7.58
CA ALA A 292 12.80 -8.90 -8.90
C ALA A 292 14.09 -8.05 -8.94
N THR A 293 14.40 -7.33 -7.87
CA THR A 293 15.65 -6.57 -7.75
C THR A 293 16.86 -7.50 -7.78
N ILE A 294 16.83 -8.61 -7.03
CA ILE A 294 17.92 -9.59 -7.04
C ILE A 294 18.04 -10.24 -8.42
N LEU A 295 16.94 -10.68 -9.01
CA LEU A 295 16.94 -11.31 -10.33
C LEU A 295 17.43 -10.32 -11.42
N GLY A 296 17.03 -9.05 -11.35
CA GLY A 296 17.51 -8.00 -12.23
C GLY A 296 19.02 -7.82 -12.14
N GLY A 297 19.57 -7.76 -10.91
CA GLY A 297 21.02 -7.68 -10.70
C GLY A 297 21.79 -8.90 -11.21
N LEU A 298 21.28 -10.10 -10.98
CA LEU A 298 21.85 -11.33 -11.49
C LEU A 298 21.83 -11.37 -13.02
N ALA A 299 20.76 -10.92 -13.66
CA ALA A 299 20.64 -10.84 -15.10
C ALA A 299 21.65 -9.85 -15.72
N ILE A 300 21.80 -8.68 -15.09
CA ILE A 300 22.81 -7.68 -15.49
C ILE A 300 24.21 -8.26 -15.34
N TYR A 301 24.51 -8.89 -14.20
CA TYR A 301 25.82 -9.53 -13.96
C TYR A 301 26.14 -10.62 -15.00
N ALA A 302 25.17 -11.46 -15.33
CA ALA A 302 25.38 -12.58 -16.26
C ALA A 302 25.53 -12.15 -17.71
N THR A 303 24.90 -11.03 -18.12
CA THR A 303 24.85 -10.60 -19.51
C THR A 303 25.72 -9.37 -19.81
N GLY A 304 26.17 -8.66 -18.80
CA GLY A 304 26.87 -7.38 -18.97
C GLY A 304 25.96 -6.26 -19.53
N SER A 305 24.62 -6.43 -19.48
CA SER A 305 23.66 -5.49 -20.08
C SER A 305 22.45 -5.28 -19.16
N PHE A 306 21.89 -4.06 -19.15
CA PHE A 306 20.64 -3.74 -18.43
C PHE A 306 19.39 -4.23 -19.16
N ASN A 307 19.47 -4.55 -20.46
CA ASN A 307 18.32 -4.94 -21.26
C ASN A 307 17.47 -6.09 -20.66
N PRO A 308 18.04 -7.19 -20.16
CA PRO A 308 17.26 -8.25 -19.54
C PRO A 308 16.49 -7.78 -18.31
N ALA A 309 17.07 -6.91 -17.48
CA ALA A 309 16.39 -6.33 -16.32
C ALA A 309 15.22 -5.43 -16.75
N LEU A 310 15.38 -4.63 -17.80
CA LEU A 310 14.29 -3.82 -18.36
C LEU A 310 13.15 -4.70 -18.90
N VAL A 311 13.49 -5.77 -19.64
CA VAL A 311 12.47 -6.74 -20.11
C VAL A 311 11.72 -7.34 -18.93
N MET A 312 12.42 -7.75 -17.87
CA MET A 312 11.79 -8.28 -16.67
C MET A 312 10.83 -7.27 -16.01
N SER A 313 11.25 -5.99 -15.89
CA SER A 313 10.39 -4.92 -15.36
C SER A 313 9.09 -4.78 -16.16
N MET A 314 9.20 -4.73 -17.49
CA MET A 314 8.06 -4.71 -18.41
C MET A 314 7.15 -5.93 -18.22
N VAL A 315 7.73 -7.13 -18.27
CA VAL A 315 6.99 -8.39 -18.18
C VAL A 315 6.23 -8.47 -16.86
N PHE A 316 6.85 -8.12 -15.74
CA PHE A 316 6.17 -8.12 -14.44
C PHE A 316 5.00 -7.13 -14.41
N SER A 317 5.20 -5.89 -14.83
CA SER A 317 4.13 -4.88 -14.84
C SER A 317 2.97 -5.28 -15.76
N LEU A 318 3.27 -5.75 -16.99
CA LEU A 318 2.25 -6.17 -17.96
C LEU A 318 1.56 -7.48 -17.54
N ALA A 319 2.28 -8.41 -16.89
CA ALA A 319 1.66 -9.59 -16.29
C ALA A 319 0.64 -9.20 -15.21
N GLY A 320 0.93 -8.16 -14.41
CA GLY A 320 -0.03 -7.59 -13.47
C GLY A 320 -1.31 -7.11 -14.15
N VAL A 321 -1.21 -6.48 -15.32
CA VAL A 321 -2.39 -6.09 -16.13
C VAL A 321 -3.24 -7.30 -16.51
N LEU A 322 -2.60 -8.40 -16.93
CA LEU A 322 -3.31 -9.63 -17.30
C LEU A 322 -4.01 -10.27 -16.10
N VAL A 323 -3.35 -10.27 -14.93
CA VAL A 323 -3.96 -10.78 -13.69
C VAL A 323 -5.17 -9.94 -13.29
N ILE A 324 -5.07 -8.58 -13.37
CA ILE A 324 -6.23 -7.70 -13.10
C ILE A 324 -7.35 -7.95 -14.10
N TYR A 325 -7.02 -8.10 -15.38
CA TYR A 325 -8.03 -8.38 -16.40
C TYR A 325 -8.83 -9.65 -16.09
N SER A 326 -8.18 -10.69 -15.55
CA SER A 326 -8.79 -11.95 -15.17
C SER A 326 -9.64 -11.91 -13.89
N MET A 327 -9.57 -10.80 -13.10
CA MET A 327 -10.39 -10.64 -11.89
C MET A 327 -11.87 -10.44 -12.22
N GLU A 328 -12.71 -10.76 -11.25
CA GLU A 328 -14.15 -10.47 -11.30
C GLU A 328 -14.42 -8.98 -11.54
N PRO A 329 -15.56 -8.59 -12.12
CA PRO A 329 -15.94 -7.19 -12.21
C PRO A 329 -16.07 -6.55 -10.81
N GLY A 330 -15.47 -5.37 -10.59
CA GLY A 330 -15.53 -4.65 -9.31
C GLY A 330 -16.85 -3.88 -9.09
N THR A 331 -17.95 -4.30 -9.72
CA THR A 331 -19.26 -3.63 -9.66
C THR A 331 -20.13 -4.09 -8.49
N SER A 332 -19.77 -5.19 -7.84
CA SER A 332 -20.50 -5.77 -6.71
C SER A 332 -19.53 -6.39 -5.70
N VAL A 333 -19.93 -6.36 -4.43
CA VAL A 333 -19.21 -7.05 -3.36
C VAL A 333 -19.27 -8.56 -3.60
N LEU A 334 -18.13 -9.25 -3.57
CA LEU A 334 -18.03 -10.68 -3.88
C LEU A 334 -18.57 -11.60 -2.78
N ILE A 335 -18.61 -11.10 -1.54
CA ILE A 335 -19.03 -11.87 -0.37
C ILE A 335 -20.10 -11.09 0.43
N PRO A 336 -21.26 -10.72 -0.17
CA PRO A 336 -22.26 -9.90 0.50
C PRO A 336 -22.83 -10.62 1.74
N ASP A 337 -22.99 -11.94 1.70
CA ASP A 337 -23.68 -12.76 2.70
C ASP A 337 -22.74 -13.43 3.71
N TRP A 338 -21.50 -12.92 3.87
CA TRP A 338 -20.51 -13.54 4.75
C TRP A 338 -20.95 -13.58 6.24
N GLU A 339 -21.80 -12.65 6.66
CA GLU A 339 -22.34 -12.59 8.01
C GLU A 339 -23.44 -13.64 8.28
N ASP A 340 -23.98 -14.31 7.27
CA ASP A 340 -25.10 -15.25 7.46
C ASP A 340 -24.71 -16.44 8.32
N SER A 341 -23.47 -16.86 8.29
CA SER A 341 -22.92 -17.93 9.12
C SER A 341 -22.55 -17.50 10.55
N LEU A 342 -22.70 -16.21 10.88
CA LEU A 342 -22.42 -15.71 12.22
C LEU A 342 -23.65 -15.87 13.14
N PRO A 343 -23.42 -16.08 14.46
CA PRO A 343 -24.49 -15.98 15.44
C PRO A 343 -25.06 -14.55 15.48
N ALA A 344 -26.31 -14.42 15.91
CA ALA A 344 -27.06 -13.16 15.86
C ALA A 344 -26.33 -11.97 16.52
N GLU A 345 -25.70 -12.23 17.66
CA GLU A 345 -24.92 -11.25 18.45
C GLU A 345 -23.65 -10.75 17.73
N ALA A 346 -23.16 -11.52 16.77
CA ALA A 346 -21.96 -11.19 15.99
C ALA A 346 -22.27 -10.48 14.66
N LYS A 347 -23.52 -10.40 14.22
CA LYS A 347 -23.93 -9.72 13.00
C LYS A 347 -23.87 -8.20 13.12
N SER A 348 -23.73 -7.51 12.02
CA SER A 348 -23.66 -6.03 11.99
C SER A 348 -25.00 -5.39 12.36
N THR A 349 -26.12 -6.02 12.01
CA THR A 349 -27.47 -5.58 12.39
C THR A 349 -28.05 -6.60 13.36
N PRO A 350 -28.35 -6.24 14.61
CA PRO A 350 -29.04 -7.15 15.52
C PRO A 350 -30.40 -7.54 14.93
N ILE A 351 -30.76 -8.82 15.00
CA ILE A 351 -32.05 -9.35 14.51
C ILE A 351 -33.23 -8.55 15.05
N ILE A 352 -33.12 -8.07 16.29
CA ILE A 352 -34.14 -7.27 16.98
C ILE A 352 -34.44 -5.96 16.22
N ALA A 353 -33.41 -5.28 15.69
CA ALA A 353 -33.61 -4.05 14.90
C ALA A 353 -34.24 -4.34 13.54
N SER A 354 -33.87 -5.44 12.87
CA SER A 354 -34.47 -5.82 11.60
C SER A 354 -35.93 -6.30 11.73
N GLN A 355 -36.25 -6.94 12.82
CA GLN A 355 -37.67 -7.35 13.14
C GLN A 355 -38.51 -6.15 13.51
N ALA A 356 -37.99 -5.20 14.30
CA ALA A 356 -38.67 -3.96 14.64
C ALA A 356 -38.92 -3.07 13.41
N VAL A 357 -37.95 -2.95 12.52
CA VAL A 357 -38.09 -2.20 11.25
C VAL A 357 -39.07 -2.91 10.31
N ARG A 358 -39.05 -4.25 10.22
CA ARG A 358 -40.06 -5.00 9.47
C ARG A 358 -41.46 -4.88 10.06
N ALA A 359 -41.58 -4.94 11.38
CA ALA A 359 -42.86 -4.77 12.05
C ALA A 359 -43.42 -3.36 11.81
N ALA A 360 -42.60 -2.32 11.95
CA ALA A 360 -42.99 -0.95 11.68
C ALA A 360 -43.37 -0.70 10.19
N LEU A 361 -42.68 -1.34 9.23
CA LEU A 361 -43.03 -1.29 7.81
C LEU A 361 -44.34 -2.03 7.50
N ILE A 362 -44.60 -3.15 8.13
CA ILE A 362 -45.88 -3.87 8.00
C ILE A 362 -47.02 -3.05 8.59
N GLU A 363 -46.81 -2.45 9.74
CA GLU A 363 -47.80 -1.59 10.42
C GLU A 363 -48.10 -0.30 9.56
N GLN A 364 -47.14 0.26 8.83
CA GLN A 364 -47.38 1.33 7.91
C GLN A 364 -48.13 0.91 6.64
N LEU A 365 -47.87 -0.30 6.13
CA LEU A 365 -48.57 -0.84 4.95
C LEU A 365 -49.99 -1.31 5.23
N ASP A 366 -50.32 -1.64 6.51
CA ASP A 366 -51.67 -1.99 6.93
C ASP A 366 -52.52 -0.77 7.35
N SER A 367 -51.89 0.43 7.41
CA SER A 367 -52.56 1.70 7.74
C SER A 367 -52.91 2.58 6.54
N ASP A 368 -52.43 2.24 5.36
CA ASP A 368 -52.79 2.83 4.05
C ASP A 368 -53.74 1.93 3.25
#